data_3fdc4527cee318493619138af76f9d6d
#
_entry.id   3fdc4527cee318493619138af76f9d6d
#
_cell.length_a   1.000
_cell.length_b   1.000
_cell.length_c   1.000
_cell.angle_alpha   90.00
_cell.angle_beta   90.00
_cell.angle_gamma   90.00
#
_symmetry.space_group_name_H-M   'P 1'
#
loop_
_entity.id
_entity.type
_entity.pdbx_description
1 polymer ?
#
loop_
_entity_poly.entity_id
_entity_poly.type
_entity_poly.pdbx_seq_one_letter_code
_entity_poly.pdbx_strand_id
1 'polypeptide(L)'
;MIESPEKLCKQISHGVYIIGVSDGVQQNAFTAAWVMQVSFDPLLLAISINPEHYSYKLLQAGGICTVNVLGQDQYAIAKHFGRSGIQDKMSGFQWQTGQTGAPILSTSLAYFDCEVSHYTNAGDHKLAICKVISAANLNQGRPMLYSQTGDMDGSSELYSAQ
;
A
#
# COMPACT_ATOMS: atom_id res chain seq x y z
N MET A 1 -30.27 -6.47 13.58
CA MET A 1 -29.01 -7.13 13.96
C MET A 1 -27.96 -6.06 14.16
N ILE A 2 -27.25 -6.15 15.26
CA ILE A 2 -26.10 -5.26 15.50
C ILE A 2 -24.91 -5.95 14.81
N GLU A 3 -24.38 -5.31 13.77
CA GLU A 3 -23.14 -5.79 13.17
C GLU A 3 -21.96 -5.51 14.11
N SER A 4 -20.95 -6.37 14.07
CA SER A 4 -19.74 -6.15 14.87
C SER A 4 -19.01 -4.88 14.40
N PRO A 5 -18.36 -4.14 15.31
CA PRO A 5 -17.62 -2.93 14.94
C PRO A 5 -16.60 -3.17 13.84
N GLU A 6 -15.95 -4.33 13.82
CA GLU A 6 -14.94 -4.70 12.84
C GLU A 6 -15.51 -4.71 11.41
N LYS A 7 -16.71 -5.25 11.24
CA LYS A 7 -17.40 -5.24 9.93
C LYS A 7 -17.74 -3.83 9.47
N LEU A 8 -18.10 -2.95 10.43
CA LEU A 8 -18.41 -1.56 10.13
C LEU A 8 -17.19 -0.76 9.66
N CYS A 9 -15.97 -1.19 10.00
CA CYS A 9 -14.74 -0.55 9.53
C CYS A 9 -14.63 -0.52 8.00
N LYS A 10 -15.28 -1.46 7.29
CA LYS A 10 -15.35 -1.44 5.81
C LYS A 10 -16.12 -0.25 5.24
N GLN A 11 -16.92 0.44 6.05
CA GLN A 11 -17.63 1.66 5.64
C GLN A 11 -16.72 2.90 5.67
N ILE A 12 -15.55 2.82 6.31
CA ILE A 12 -14.57 3.89 6.25
C ILE A 12 -14.00 3.89 4.82
N SER A 13 -14.05 5.05 4.15
CA SER A 13 -13.58 5.16 2.77
C SER A 13 -12.07 5.03 2.72
N HIS A 14 -11.59 4.03 1.98
CA HIS A 14 -10.17 3.82 1.68
C HIS A 14 -9.99 3.66 0.18
N GLY A 15 -8.88 4.17 -0.34
CA GLY A 15 -8.38 3.79 -1.65
C GLY A 15 -7.71 2.42 -1.63
N VAL A 16 -7.19 2.00 -2.78
CA VAL A 16 -6.38 0.79 -2.93
C VAL A 16 -5.08 1.18 -3.63
N TYR A 17 -3.97 0.75 -3.07
CA TYR A 17 -2.63 1.20 -3.45
C TYR A 17 -1.71 0.00 -3.58
N ILE A 18 -0.72 0.13 -4.46
CA ILE A 18 0.45 -0.75 -4.46
C ILE A 18 1.60 0.01 -3.79
N ILE A 19 2.12 -0.56 -2.73
CA ILE A 19 3.28 0.00 -2.04
C ILE A 19 4.53 -0.70 -2.54
N GLY A 20 5.38 0.03 -3.25
CA GLY A 20 6.68 -0.44 -3.69
C GLY A 20 7.73 -0.19 -2.62
N VAL A 21 8.55 -1.18 -2.32
CA VAL A 21 9.60 -1.10 -1.30
C VAL A 21 10.92 -1.62 -1.84
N SER A 22 12.03 -1.12 -1.28
CA SER A 22 13.37 -1.55 -1.64
C SER A 22 14.31 -1.37 -0.45
N ASP A 23 15.25 -2.31 -0.29
CA ASP A 23 16.37 -2.16 0.64
C ASP A 23 17.66 -1.68 -0.06
N GLY A 24 17.56 -1.34 -1.36
CA GLY A 24 18.68 -0.97 -2.22
C GLY A 24 19.23 -2.10 -3.07
N VAL A 25 18.89 -3.35 -2.74
CA VAL A 25 19.28 -4.57 -3.48
C VAL A 25 18.05 -5.33 -3.93
N GLN A 26 17.16 -5.63 -3.00
CA GLN A 26 15.91 -6.36 -3.25
C GLN A 26 14.72 -5.41 -3.27
N GLN A 27 13.75 -5.74 -4.09
CA GLN A 27 12.49 -4.99 -4.23
C GLN A 27 11.31 -5.91 -4.05
N ASN A 28 10.23 -5.34 -3.55
CA ASN A 28 8.94 -6.01 -3.48
C ASN A 28 7.82 -4.97 -3.56
N ALA A 29 6.61 -5.47 -3.64
CA ALA A 29 5.41 -4.61 -3.58
C ALA A 29 4.27 -5.37 -2.92
N PHE A 30 3.35 -4.65 -2.32
CA PHE A 30 2.17 -5.21 -1.69
C PHE A 30 0.97 -4.27 -1.84
N THR A 31 -0.22 -4.85 -1.80
CA THR A 31 -1.48 -4.09 -1.83
C THR A 31 -1.80 -3.58 -0.43
N ALA A 32 -2.14 -2.30 -0.34
CA ALA A 32 -2.54 -1.64 0.89
C ALA A 32 -3.78 -0.78 0.68
N ALA A 33 -4.64 -0.76 1.68
CA ALA A 33 -5.81 0.13 1.75
C ALA A 33 -5.70 1.15 2.89
N TRP A 34 -4.85 0.91 3.87
CA TRP A 34 -4.71 1.79 5.03
C TRP A 34 -3.57 2.79 4.81
N VAL A 35 -3.88 3.77 3.94
CA VAL A 35 -2.97 4.84 3.54
C VAL A 35 -3.73 6.15 3.59
N MET A 36 -3.13 7.19 4.19
CA MET A 36 -3.76 8.50 4.23
C MET A 36 -2.74 9.63 4.31
N GLN A 37 -3.14 10.80 3.86
CA GLN A 37 -2.41 12.03 4.13
C GLN A 37 -2.57 12.43 5.61
N VAL A 38 -1.47 12.79 6.25
CA VAL A 38 -1.48 13.17 7.68
C VAL A 38 -0.87 14.54 7.97
N SER A 39 -0.27 15.20 6.97
CA SER A 39 0.32 16.54 7.11
C SER A 39 0.38 17.25 5.77
N PHE A 40 0.25 18.58 5.77
CA PHE A 40 0.45 19.41 4.59
C PHE A 40 1.89 19.90 4.45
N ASP A 41 2.50 20.31 5.55
CA ASP A 41 3.86 20.85 5.56
C ASP A 41 4.62 20.39 6.81
N PRO A 42 5.56 19.44 6.66
CA PRO A 42 5.89 18.75 5.43
C PRO A 42 4.73 17.85 4.93
N LEU A 43 4.70 17.56 3.63
CA LEU A 43 3.71 16.64 3.07
C LEU A 43 4.04 15.21 3.53
N LEU A 44 3.18 14.66 4.36
CA LEU A 44 3.34 13.33 4.93
C LEU A 44 2.17 12.43 4.59
N LEU A 45 2.50 11.17 4.31
CA LEU A 45 1.55 10.06 4.22
C LEU A 45 1.80 9.08 5.36
N ALA A 46 0.74 8.49 5.88
CA ALA A 46 0.82 7.34 6.80
C ALA A 46 0.43 6.07 6.07
N ILE A 47 1.21 5.01 6.25
CA ILE A 47 0.95 3.68 5.71
C ILE A 47 0.94 2.71 6.88
N SER A 48 -0.19 1.99 7.08
CA SER A 48 -0.27 0.94 8.08
C SER A 48 0.20 -0.38 7.47
N ILE A 49 1.22 -0.98 8.06
CA ILE A 49 1.83 -2.21 7.56
C ILE A 49 1.95 -3.25 8.67
N ASN A 50 1.66 -4.51 8.33
CA ASN A 50 1.90 -5.63 9.23
C ASN A 50 3.42 -5.91 9.30
N PRO A 51 4.05 -5.82 10.48
CA PRO A 51 5.49 -6.01 10.62
C PRO A 51 5.97 -7.44 10.36
N GLU A 52 5.07 -8.41 10.26
CA GLU A 52 5.41 -9.79 9.90
C GLU A 52 5.57 -10.01 8.39
N HIS A 53 5.10 -9.07 7.57
CA HIS A 53 5.25 -9.16 6.11
C HIS A 53 6.70 -8.97 5.68
N TYR A 54 7.10 -9.70 4.65
CA TYR A 54 8.44 -9.58 4.06
C TYR A 54 8.74 -8.14 3.58
N SER A 55 7.76 -7.48 2.98
CA SER A 55 7.91 -6.09 2.53
C SER A 55 8.25 -5.12 3.65
N TYR A 56 7.82 -5.38 4.89
CA TYR A 56 8.19 -4.55 6.04
C TYR A 56 9.69 -4.59 6.31
N LYS A 57 10.31 -5.76 6.15
CA LYS A 57 11.77 -5.91 6.33
C LYS A 57 12.53 -5.06 5.30
N LEU A 58 12.08 -5.06 4.05
CA LEU A 58 12.70 -4.24 2.99
C LEU A 58 12.47 -2.75 3.26
N LEU A 59 11.27 -2.38 3.68
CA LEU A 59 10.94 -1.00 4.02
C LEU A 59 11.79 -0.50 5.18
N GLN A 60 11.92 -1.31 6.23
CA GLN A 60 12.70 -0.97 7.42
C GLN A 60 14.19 -0.82 7.09
N ALA A 61 14.74 -1.72 6.27
CA ALA A 61 16.14 -1.70 5.88
C ALA A 61 16.47 -0.53 4.93
N GLY A 62 15.60 -0.25 3.97
CA GLY A 62 15.83 0.77 2.95
C GLY A 62 15.33 2.16 3.31
N GLY A 63 14.29 2.25 4.11
CA GLY A 63 13.68 3.52 4.51
C GLY A 63 12.99 4.27 3.37
N ILE A 64 12.68 3.59 2.27
CA ILE A 64 12.10 4.17 1.06
C ILE A 64 10.91 3.37 0.58
N CYS A 65 9.91 4.04 0.03
CA CYS A 65 8.76 3.38 -0.58
C CYS A 65 8.08 4.28 -1.61
N THR A 66 7.24 3.66 -2.42
CA THR A 66 6.31 4.38 -3.30
C THR A 66 4.88 3.99 -2.96
N VAL A 67 3.98 4.96 -3.04
CA VAL A 67 2.54 4.73 -2.96
C VAL A 67 1.98 4.91 -4.36
N ASN A 68 1.51 3.83 -4.97
CA ASN A 68 0.98 3.82 -6.32
C ASN A 68 -0.54 3.70 -6.27
N VAL A 69 -1.25 4.68 -6.79
CA VAL A 69 -2.71 4.75 -6.76
C VAL A 69 -3.30 3.86 -7.84
N LEU A 70 -4.06 2.83 -7.46
CA LEU A 70 -4.72 1.96 -8.44
C LEU A 70 -6.01 2.58 -8.98
N GLY A 71 -6.27 2.31 -10.26
CA GLY A 71 -7.54 2.61 -10.91
C GLY A 71 -8.57 1.51 -10.68
N GLN A 72 -9.85 1.85 -10.89
CA GLN A 72 -11.00 0.95 -10.72
C GLN A 72 -10.90 -0.34 -11.56
N ASP A 73 -10.22 -0.28 -12.70
CA ASP A 73 -10.03 -1.39 -13.63
C ASP A 73 -8.82 -2.28 -13.32
N GLN A 74 -8.11 -2.02 -12.22
CA GLN A 74 -6.87 -2.71 -11.85
C GLN A 74 -7.05 -3.72 -10.72
N TYR A 75 -8.23 -4.32 -10.60
CA TYR A 75 -8.52 -5.33 -9.57
C TYR A 75 -7.54 -6.52 -9.60
N ALA A 76 -7.17 -6.99 -10.79
CA ALA A 76 -6.24 -8.11 -10.91
C ALA A 76 -4.85 -7.78 -10.34
N ILE A 77 -4.39 -6.55 -10.49
CA ILE A 77 -3.13 -6.07 -9.91
C ILE A 77 -3.23 -6.03 -8.39
N ALA A 78 -4.32 -5.46 -7.85
CA ALA A 78 -4.56 -5.42 -6.42
C ALA A 78 -4.57 -6.83 -5.81
N LYS A 79 -5.25 -7.77 -6.46
CA LYS A 79 -5.33 -9.17 -6.03
C LYS A 79 -3.97 -9.85 -6.06
N HIS A 80 -3.18 -9.64 -7.12
CA HIS A 80 -1.85 -10.23 -7.26
C HIS A 80 -0.92 -9.81 -6.13
N PHE A 81 -0.81 -8.51 -5.86
CA PHE A 81 0.08 -7.99 -4.83
C PHE A 81 -0.49 -8.13 -3.41
N GLY A 82 -1.75 -8.50 -3.28
CA GLY A 82 -2.37 -8.87 -2.00
C GLY A 82 -2.04 -10.28 -1.52
N ARG A 83 -1.43 -11.11 -2.35
CA ARG A 83 -1.06 -12.50 -2.01
C ARG A 83 0.32 -12.58 -1.38
N SER A 84 0.46 -13.50 -0.43
CA SER A 84 1.74 -13.84 0.19
C SER A 84 2.38 -15.04 -0.51
N GLY A 85 3.71 -15.18 -0.40
CA GLY A 85 4.43 -16.38 -0.82
C GLY A 85 4.56 -16.60 -2.31
N ILE A 86 4.28 -15.59 -3.15
CA ILE A 86 4.48 -15.66 -4.59
C ILE A 86 5.96 -15.43 -4.90
N GLN A 87 6.59 -16.40 -5.58
CA GLN A 87 7.93 -16.19 -6.11
C GLN A 87 7.88 -15.23 -7.29
N ASP A 88 8.91 -14.35 -7.37
CA ASP A 88 9.06 -13.40 -8.46
C ASP A 88 7.80 -12.52 -8.65
N LYS A 89 7.29 -12.01 -7.54
CA LYS A 89 6.03 -11.25 -7.48
C LYS A 89 6.03 -10.00 -8.37
N MET A 90 7.21 -9.42 -8.59
CA MET A 90 7.40 -8.20 -9.38
C MET A 90 7.41 -8.45 -10.89
N SER A 91 7.64 -9.69 -11.34
CA SER A 91 7.73 -10.05 -12.75
C SER A 91 6.40 -9.91 -13.47
N GLY A 92 6.44 -9.51 -14.73
CA GLY A 92 5.25 -9.34 -15.57
C GLY A 92 4.57 -7.97 -15.44
N PHE A 93 5.12 -7.08 -14.63
CA PHE A 93 4.63 -5.71 -14.47
C PHE A 93 5.69 -4.71 -14.91
N GLN A 94 5.25 -3.52 -15.30
CA GLN A 94 6.14 -2.44 -15.72
C GLN A 94 6.48 -1.54 -14.52
N TRP A 95 7.76 -1.40 -14.26
CA TRP A 95 8.28 -0.62 -13.15
C TRP A 95 9.20 0.49 -13.64
N GLN A 96 9.12 1.62 -12.96
CA GLN A 96 10.08 2.71 -13.03
C GLN A 96 10.80 2.80 -11.69
N THR A 97 11.95 3.45 -11.67
CA THR A 97 12.67 3.73 -10.43
C THR A 97 12.40 5.16 -9.99
N GLY A 98 11.95 5.35 -8.77
CA GLY A 98 11.74 6.67 -8.17
C GLY A 98 13.05 7.39 -7.83
N GLN A 99 12.96 8.63 -7.41
CA GLN A 99 14.12 9.41 -6.92
C GLN A 99 14.77 8.74 -5.71
N THR A 100 13.97 8.09 -4.87
CA THR A 100 14.48 7.35 -3.69
C THR A 100 15.14 6.03 -4.08
N GLY A 101 14.84 5.48 -5.25
CA GLY A 101 15.25 4.15 -5.68
C GLY A 101 14.16 3.09 -5.52
N ALA A 102 13.03 3.43 -4.89
CA ALA A 102 11.91 2.50 -4.74
C ALA A 102 11.15 2.30 -6.07
N PRO A 103 10.55 1.11 -6.30
CA PRO A 103 9.88 0.82 -7.57
C PRO A 103 8.52 1.53 -7.67
N ILE A 104 8.28 2.14 -8.82
CA ILE A 104 7.01 2.78 -9.19
C ILE A 104 6.29 1.91 -10.22
N LEU A 105 5.02 1.60 -9.97
CA LEU A 105 4.19 0.85 -10.90
C LEU A 105 3.73 1.78 -12.03
N SER A 106 4.28 1.60 -13.24
CA SER A 106 4.07 2.49 -14.38
C SER A 106 2.62 2.58 -14.85
N THR A 107 1.81 1.55 -14.59
CA THR A 107 0.40 1.48 -14.98
C THR A 107 -0.56 2.07 -13.94
N SER A 108 -0.08 2.52 -12.78
CA SER A 108 -0.90 3.20 -11.78
C SER A 108 -1.38 4.57 -12.25
N LEU A 109 -2.39 5.12 -11.60
CA LEU A 109 -2.90 6.47 -11.94
C LEU A 109 -1.92 7.57 -11.56
N ALA A 110 -1.30 7.43 -10.39
CA ALA A 110 -0.37 8.38 -9.81
C ALA A 110 0.55 7.67 -8.84
N TYR A 111 1.66 8.30 -8.51
CA TYR A 111 2.55 7.80 -7.47
C TYR A 111 3.01 8.91 -6.54
N PHE A 112 3.37 8.51 -5.35
CA PHE A 112 4.11 9.30 -4.37
C PHE A 112 5.38 8.54 -4.01
N ASP A 113 6.53 9.17 -4.24
CA ASP A 113 7.84 8.61 -3.91
C ASP A 113 8.28 9.16 -2.56
N CYS A 114 8.56 8.29 -1.60
CA CYS A 114 8.62 8.65 -0.20
C CYS A 114 9.88 8.13 0.52
N GLU A 115 10.31 8.89 1.50
CA GLU A 115 11.25 8.45 2.53
C GLU A 115 10.53 8.28 3.86
N VAL A 116 10.78 7.18 4.56
CA VAL A 116 10.23 6.95 5.90
C VAL A 116 10.87 7.89 6.89
N SER A 117 10.06 8.69 7.57
CA SER A 117 10.50 9.58 8.65
C SER A 117 10.64 8.81 9.97
N HIS A 118 9.62 8.08 10.34
CA HIS A 118 9.59 7.27 11.57
C HIS A 118 8.44 6.27 11.53
N TYR A 119 8.41 5.36 12.51
CA TYR A 119 7.36 4.38 12.72
C TYR A 119 6.67 4.62 14.06
N THR A 120 5.37 4.35 14.09
CA THR A 120 4.55 4.40 15.31
C THR A 120 3.80 3.08 15.46
N ASN A 121 3.72 2.56 16.68
CA ASN A 121 2.96 1.35 16.96
C ASN A 121 1.44 1.62 16.85
N ALA A 122 0.73 0.69 16.22
CA ALA A 122 -0.73 0.74 16.02
C ALA A 122 -1.31 -0.67 16.16
N GLY A 123 -1.44 -1.17 17.39
CA GLY A 123 -1.91 -2.53 17.64
C GLY A 123 -0.97 -3.60 17.06
N ASP A 124 -1.51 -4.46 16.20
CA ASP A 124 -0.75 -5.48 15.48
C ASP A 124 -0.07 -4.97 14.20
N HIS A 125 -0.17 -3.68 13.92
CA HIS A 125 0.44 -3.01 12.79
C HIS A 125 1.43 -1.94 13.25
N LYS A 126 2.23 -1.47 12.29
CA LYS A 126 3.07 -0.27 12.41
C LYS A 126 2.59 0.78 11.42
N LEU A 127 2.54 2.03 11.85
CA LEU A 127 2.37 3.17 10.95
C LEU A 127 3.74 3.67 10.50
N ALA A 128 4.01 3.58 9.21
CA ALA A 128 5.15 4.24 8.60
C ALA A 128 4.72 5.67 8.24
N ILE A 129 5.34 6.66 8.85
CA ILE A 129 5.13 8.07 8.51
C ILE A 129 6.18 8.46 7.49
N CYS A 130 5.72 8.78 6.28
CA CYS A 130 6.55 8.94 5.10
C CYS A 130 6.49 10.36 4.57
N LYS A 131 7.66 10.96 4.34
CA LYS A 131 7.78 12.25 3.67
C LYS A 131 7.73 12.05 2.16
N VAL A 132 6.85 12.74 1.48
CA VAL A 132 6.77 12.74 0.03
C VAL A 132 7.93 13.55 -0.55
N ILE A 133 8.76 12.90 -1.35
CA ILE A 133 9.93 13.49 -2.02
C ILE A 133 9.55 13.96 -3.43
N SER A 134 8.77 13.15 -4.16
CA SER A 134 8.22 13.50 -5.46
C SER A 134 6.89 12.79 -5.69
N ALA A 135 6.11 13.32 -6.61
CA ALA A 135 4.83 12.73 -7.00
C ALA A 135 4.48 13.16 -8.43
N ALA A 136 3.74 12.32 -9.14
CA ALA A 136 3.24 12.65 -10.47
C ALA A 136 2.00 11.83 -10.84
N ASN A 137 1.21 12.37 -11.75
CA ASN A 137 0.19 11.60 -12.47
C ASN A 137 0.88 10.78 -13.57
N LEU A 138 0.43 9.54 -13.74
CA LEU A 138 0.93 8.63 -14.78
C LEU A 138 -0.14 8.32 -15.82
N ASN A 139 -1.34 7.96 -15.38
CA ASN A 139 -2.43 7.57 -16.25
C ASN A 139 -3.75 8.19 -15.79
N GLN A 140 -4.70 8.32 -16.70
CA GLN A 140 -6.04 8.80 -16.38
C GLN A 140 -6.90 7.64 -15.89
N GLY A 141 -7.86 7.95 -15.04
CA GLY A 141 -8.80 6.97 -14.50
C GLY A 141 -9.41 7.45 -13.19
N ARG A 142 -10.23 6.59 -12.61
CA ARG A 142 -10.83 6.82 -11.30
C ARG A 142 -10.15 5.92 -10.27
N PRO A 143 -9.78 6.43 -9.10
CA PRO A 143 -9.19 5.61 -8.04
C PRO A 143 -10.10 4.46 -7.62
N MET A 144 -9.49 3.30 -7.38
CA MET A 144 -10.18 2.15 -6.82
C MET A 144 -10.51 2.41 -5.36
N LEU A 145 -11.74 2.08 -4.96
CA LEU A 145 -12.16 2.10 -3.56
C LEU A 145 -12.04 0.71 -2.95
N TYR A 146 -11.58 0.64 -1.72
CA TYR A 146 -11.47 -0.62 -0.99
C TYR A 146 -12.81 -1.36 -0.90
N SER A 147 -13.93 -0.62 -0.73
CA SER A 147 -15.28 -1.17 -0.71
C SER A 147 -15.68 -1.89 -2.00
N GLN A 148 -14.99 -1.65 -3.12
CA GLN A 148 -15.23 -2.29 -4.41
C GLN A 148 -14.50 -3.62 -4.58
N THR A 149 -13.62 -3.98 -3.64
CA THR A 149 -12.78 -5.18 -3.74
C THR A 149 -13.43 -6.44 -3.14
N GLY A 150 -14.60 -6.31 -2.49
CA GLY A 150 -15.27 -7.41 -1.81
C GLY A 150 -14.39 -7.97 -0.69
N ASP A 151 -14.16 -9.26 -0.68
CA ASP A 151 -13.31 -9.95 0.29
C ASP A 151 -11.97 -10.40 -0.32
N MET A 152 -11.42 -9.59 -1.21
CA MET A 152 -10.18 -9.89 -1.93
C MET A 152 -9.00 -10.19 -1.00
N ASP A 153 -8.94 -9.51 0.15
CA ASP A 153 -7.88 -9.64 1.15
C ASP A 153 -8.16 -10.73 2.19
N GLY A 154 -9.30 -11.43 2.11
CA GLY A 154 -9.70 -12.45 3.07
C GLY A 154 -10.02 -11.89 4.47
N SER A 155 -10.24 -10.59 4.60
CA SER A 155 -10.44 -9.94 5.91
C SER A 155 -11.71 -10.39 6.61
N SER A 156 -12.69 -10.93 5.89
CA SER A 156 -13.90 -11.48 6.50
C SER A 156 -13.60 -12.63 7.47
N GLU A 157 -12.56 -13.40 7.24
CA GLU A 157 -12.13 -14.49 8.12
C GLU A 157 -11.54 -13.97 9.44
N LEU A 158 -10.93 -12.79 9.42
CA LEU A 158 -10.32 -12.18 10.62
C LEU A 158 -11.38 -11.77 11.66
N TYR A 159 -12.62 -11.56 11.20
CA TYR A 159 -13.72 -11.08 12.04
C TYR A 159 -14.75 -12.18 12.36
N SER A 160 -14.56 -13.39 11.87
CA SER A 160 -15.51 -14.48 12.05
C SER A 160 -15.34 -15.26 13.36
N ALA A 161 -14.34 -14.95 14.16
CA ALA A 161 -13.96 -15.69 15.36
C ALA A 161 -14.42 -15.05 16.69
N GLN A 162 -15.50 -14.23 16.66
CA GLN A 162 -16.11 -13.67 17.88
C GLN A 162 -17.55 -14.11 18.06
#